data_a0356ac102b4aa0de02160f2eb6a2ecc
#
_entry.id   a0356ac102b4aa0de02160f2eb6a2ecc
#
_cell.length_a   1.000
_cell.length_b   1.000
_cell.length_c   1.000
_cell.angle_alpha   90.00
_cell.angle_beta   90.00
_cell.angle_gamma   90.00
#
_symmetry.space_group_name_H-M   'P 1'
#
loop_
_entity.id
_entity.type
_entity.pdbx_description
1 polymer ?
#
loop_
_entity_poly.entity_id
_entity_poly.type
_entity_poly.pdbx_seq_one_letter_code
_entity_poly.pdbx_strand_id
1 'polypeptide(L)'
;MSKFSIPKTYKLFIGGKFPRTESGRILAVTGPKGDFLTNISRASLKDFRNSVVVARKASGGWANASAYLKGQILYRIAEILDGRAEQFEQEMILQGVSSVAAKKDIAAAIDLLVHYAGWSDKYQQLFSTVNPVSSPHFNFSVPEPSGVVAAVSPSDGSLAGLVSVMAPVLVGGNTTVILVSGNPLSAISFAEVLATADVPAGVINILTGQRNELVPVFARHMDVNALFLCSNNAKERKIAELEAVENLKRVTLQPDAPVVQSPYQILDFQEIKTTWHPLGL
;
A
#
# COMPACT_ATOMS: atom_id res chain seq x y z
N MET A 1 16.42 -18.09 -36.15
CA MET A 1 15.71 -16.81 -36.24
C MET A 1 15.61 -16.23 -34.84
N SER A 2 16.19 -15.07 -34.54
CA SER A 2 16.07 -14.42 -33.25
C SER A 2 14.61 -13.98 -33.06
N LYS A 3 13.97 -14.49 -32.02
CA LYS A 3 12.62 -14.11 -31.66
C LYS A 3 12.66 -12.63 -31.27
N PHE A 4 11.91 -11.77 -31.98
CA PHE A 4 11.80 -10.37 -31.58
C PHE A 4 11.26 -10.28 -30.16
N SER A 5 12.03 -9.67 -29.28
CA SER A 5 11.57 -9.38 -27.91
C SER A 5 10.68 -8.15 -27.94
N ILE A 6 9.41 -8.30 -27.58
CA ILE A 6 8.48 -7.18 -27.42
C ILE A 6 8.62 -6.69 -25.97
N PRO A 7 9.11 -5.47 -25.72
CA PRO A 7 9.26 -4.96 -24.37
C PRO A 7 7.91 -4.73 -23.70
N LYS A 8 7.80 -5.10 -22.43
CA LYS A 8 6.63 -4.83 -21.59
C LYS A 8 6.50 -3.31 -21.36
N THR A 9 5.28 -2.81 -21.39
CA THR A 9 4.96 -1.42 -21.05
C THR A 9 4.51 -1.33 -19.59
N TYR A 10 5.28 -0.64 -18.75
CA TYR A 10 4.97 -0.44 -17.34
C TYR A 10 4.18 0.86 -17.15
N LYS A 11 2.92 0.73 -16.72
CA LYS A 11 1.96 1.83 -16.53
C LYS A 11 1.65 2.01 -15.04
N LEU A 12 0.93 3.07 -14.69
CA LEU A 12 0.38 3.22 -13.34
C LEU A 12 -0.72 2.17 -13.12
N PHE A 13 -1.06 1.90 -11.86
CA PHE A 13 -2.21 1.09 -11.49
C PHE A 13 -3.19 1.93 -10.69
N ILE A 14 -4.32 2.28 -11.30
CA ILE A 14 -5.33 3.15 -10.70
C ILE A 14 -6.72 2.59 -11.00
N GLY A 15 -7.51 2.36 -9.94
CA GLY A 15 -8.88 1.89 -10.09
C GLY A 15 -9.03 0.53 -10.75
N GLY A 16 -8.10 -0.39 -10.53
CA GLY A 16 -8.08 -1.72 -11.16
C GLY A 16 -7.68 -1.69 -12.64
N LYS A 17 -7.15 -0.57 -13.14
CA LYS A 17 -6.76 -0.37 -14.54
C LYS A 17 -5.29 0.07 -14.64
N PHE A 18 -4.73 -0.08 -15.84
CA PHE A 18 -3.35 0.30 -16.15
C PHE A 18 -3.31 1.54 -17.06
N PRO A 19 -3.62 2.75 -16.56
CA PRO A 19 -3.50 3.97 -17.35
C PRO A 19 -2.04 4.37 -17.54
N ARG A 20 -1.75 5.09 -18.61
CA ARG A 20 -0.53 5.91 -18.72
C ARG A 20 -0.71 7.16 -17.85
N THR A 21 0.43 7.78 -17.44
CA THR A 21 0.35 9.09 -16.78
C THR A 21 -0.32 10.11 -17.73
N GLU A 22 -1.16 10.96 -17.17
CA GLU A 22 -1.87 11.97 -17.95
C GLU A 22 -0.94 13.04 -18.54
N SER A 23 0.22 13.26 -17.91
CA SER A 23 1.24 14.21 -18.35
C SER A 23 2.13 13.70 -19.49
N GLY A 24 2.05 12.41 -19.84
CA GLY A 24 2.95 11.76 -20.78
C GLY A 24 4.39 11.60 -20.28
N ARG A 25 4.72 12.04 -19.06
CA ARG A 25 6.09 11.95 -18.51
C ARG A 25 6.49 10.51 -18.23
N ILE A 26 7.76 10.20 -18.47
CA ILE A 26 8.33 8.88 -18.25
C ILE A 26 9.58 8.96 -17.38
N LEU A 27 9.94 7.84 -16.78
CA LEU A 27 11.24 7.59 -16.16
C LEU A 27 11.90 6.43 -16.89
N ALA A 28 13.15 6.61 -17.28
CA ALA A 28 13.96 5.52 -17.83
C ALA A 28 14.43 4.63 -16.66
N VAL A 29 14.22 3.33 -16.80
CA VAL A 29 14.79 2.31 -15.89
C VAL A 29 16.02 1.73 -16.56
N THR A 30 17.14 1.72 -15.84
CA THR A 30 18.41 1.19 -16.31
C THR A 30 18.81 -0.03 -15.51
N GLY A 31 19.50 -0.94 -16.13
CA GLY A 31 20.16 -2.07 -15.49
C GLY A 31 21.42 -1.66 -14.73
N PRO A 32 22.06 -2.59 -14.03
CA PRO A 32 23.24 -2.32 -13.18
C PRO A 32 24.47 -1.83 -13.97
N LYS A 33 24.51 -2.06 -15.27
CA LYS A 33 25.58 -1.59 -16.16
C LYS A 33 25.25 -0.24 -16.82
N GLY A 34 24.12 0.37 -16.47
CA GLY A 34 23.62 1.60 -17.09
C GLY A 34 22.90 1.37 -18.42
N ASP A 35 22.71 0.13 -18.84
CA ASP A 35 21.96 -0.23 -20.04
C ASP A 35 20.48 0.06 -19.85
N PHE A 36 19.85 0.59 -20.89
CA PHE A 36 18.43 0.91 -20.88
C PHE A 36 17.59 -0.37 -20.88
N LEU A 37 16.71 -0.52 -19.90
CA LEU A 37 15.77 -1.64 -19.79
C LEU A 37 14.42 -1.30 -20.38
N THR A 38 13.78 -0.26 -19.85
CA THR A 38 12.45 0.16 -20.28
C THR A 38 12.12 1.56 -19.76
N ASN A 39 11.01 2.11 -20.25
CA ASN A 39 10.39 3.32 -19.69
C ASN A 39 9.19 2.95 -18.83
N ILE A 40 9.04 3.64 -17.71
CA ILE A 40 7.85 3.57 -16.84
C ILE A 40 7.12 4.92 -16.80
N SER A 41 5.85 4.91 -16.45
CA SER A 41 5.09 6.14 -16.22
C SER A 41 5.64 6.90 -15.01
N ARG A 42 5.86 8.23 -15.16
CA ARG A 42 6.15 9.12 -14.04
C ARG A 42 4.88 9.83 -13.65
N ALA A 43 4.28 9.42 -12.52
CA ALA A 43 3.03 9.99 -12.05
C ALA A 43 3.11 11.51 -11.83
N SER A 44 2.04 12.19 -12.17
CA SER A 44 1.83 13.61 -11.95
C SER A 44 0.98 13.85 -10.69
N LEU A 45 0.88 15.12 -10.29
CA LEU A 45 -0.06 15.56 -9.23
C LEU A 45 -1.51 15.19 -9.56
N LYS A 46 -1.88 15.22 -10.85
CA LYS A 46 -3.23 14.88 -11.30
C LYS A 46 -3.47 13.38 -11.24
N ASP A 47 -2.47 12.55 -11.58
CA ASP A 47 -2.57 11.10 -11.42
C ASP A 47 -2.80 10.73 -9.94
N PHE A 48 -2.06 11.37 -9.03
CA PHE A 48 -2.28 11.18 -7.59
C PHE A 48 -3.69 11.59 -7.17
N ARG A 49 -4.15 12.79 -7.54
CA ARG A 49 -5.51 13.25 -7.23
C ARG A 49 -6.58 12.28 -7.77
N ASN A 50 -6.42 11.82 -8.99
CA ASN A 50 -7.35 10.85 -9.60
C ASN A 50 -7.35 9.52 -8.83
N SER A 51 -6.18 9.06 -8.36
CA SER A 51 -6.10 7.83 -7.55
C SER A 51 -6.75 7.99 -6.18
N VAL A 52 -6.62 9.16 -5.54
CA VAL A 52 -7.34 9.46 -4.28
C VAL A 52 -8.86 9.46 -4.48
N VAL A 53 -9.35 10.07 -5.56
CA VAL A 53 -10.80 10.06 -5.89
C VAL A 53 -11.32 8.63 -6.05
N VAL A 54 -10.58 7.77 -6.73
CA VAL A 54 -10.96 6.37 -6.94
C VAL A 54 -10.87 5.57 -5.64
N ALA A 55 -9.83 5.80 -4.83
CA ALA A 55 -9.67 5.18 -3.52
C ALA A 55 -10.82 5.58 -2.57
N ARG A 56 -11.18 6.87 -2.54
CA ARG A 56 -12.31 7.36 -1.74
C ARG A 56 -13.63 6.72 -2.15
N LYS A 57 -13.89 6.57 -3.44
CA LYS A 57 -15.08 5.88 -3.95
C LYS A 57 -15.16 4.42 -3.51
N ALA A 58 -14.02 3.73 -3.40
CA ALA A 58 -13.95 2.34 -2.99
C ALA A 58 -13.99 2.14 -1.46
N SER A 59 -13.65 3.18 -0.66
CA SER A 59 -13.39 3.05 0.77
C SER A 59 -14.58 2.51 1.57
N GLY A 60 -15.80 2.98 1.31
CA GLY A 60 -16.99 2.51 2.03
C GLY A 60 -17.29 1.02 1.78
N GLY A 61 -17.18 0.57 0.53
CA GLY A 61 -17.36 -0.84 0.19
C GLY A 61 -16.31 -1.74 0.82
N TRP A 62 -15.04 -1.30 0.83
CA TRP A 62 -13.95 -2.06 1.43
C TRP A 62 -14.00 -2.07 2.96
N ALA A 63 -14.33 -0.95 3.59
CA ALA A 63 -14.52 -0.87 5.04
C ALA A 63 -15.58 -1.87 5.52
N ASN A 64 -16.69 -1.99 4.79
CA ASN A 64 -17.80 -2.88 5.09
C ASN A 64 -17.61 -4.33 4.61
N ALA A 65 -16.54 -4.63 3.88
CA ALA A 65 -16.22 -6.00 3.48
C ALA A 65 -15.97 -6.86 4.73
N SER A 66 -16.43 -8.11 4.71
CA SER A 66 -16.21 -9.02 5.84
C SER A 66 -14.71 -9.26 6.08
N ALA A 67 -14.36 -9.51 7.34
CA ALA A 67 -12.98 -9.89 7.72
C ALA A 67 -12.51 -11.12 6.92
N TYR A 68 -13.39 -12.10 6.75
CA TYR A 68 -13.13 -13.30 5.96
C TYR A 68 -12.77 -12.97 4.50
N LEU A 69 -13.55 -12.12 3.83
CA LEU A 69 -13.26 -11.70 2.46
C LEU A 69 -11.91 -10.99 2.32
N LYS A 70 -11.59 -10.09 3.28
CA LYS A 70 -10.29 -9.40 3.31
C LYS A 70 -9.14 -10.38 3.42
N GLY A 71 -9.26 -11.36 4.33
CA GLY A 71 -8.27 -12.43 4.50
C GLY A 71 -8.12 -13.31 3.26
N GLN A 72 -9.22 -13.71 2.63
CA GLN A 72 -9.20 -14.49 1.39
C GLN A 72 -8.51 -13.76 0.24
N ILE A 73 -8.77 -12.46 0.06
CA ILE A 73 -8.13 -11.66 -0.99
C ILE A 73 -6.63 -11.57 -0.75
N LEU A 74 -6.18 -11.28 0.49
CA LEU A 74 -4.75 -11.23 0.80
C LEU A 74 -4.06 -12.60 0.58
N TYR A 75 -4.71 -13.68 0.98
CA TYR A 75 -4.20 -15.03 0.76
C TYR A 75 -4.12 -15.36 -0.73
N ARG A 76 -5.13 -14.97 -1.52
CA ARG A 76 -5.12 -15.17 -2.97
C ARG A 76 -4.01 -14.34 -3.66
N ILE A 77 -3.72 -13.14 -3.17
CA ILE A 77 -2.57 -12.36 -3.66
C ILE A 77 -1.27 -13.14 -3.40
N ALA A 78 -1.11 -13.74 -2.21
CA ALA A 78 0.06 -14.55 -1.86
C ALA A 78 0.19 -15.78 -2.79
N GLU A 79 -0.91 -16.50 -3.01
CA GLU A 79 -0.97 -17.68 -3.90
C GLU A 79 -0.55 -17.33 -5.34
N ILE A 80 -1.09 -16.25 -5.90
CA ILE A 80 -0.76 -15.84 -7.27
C ILE A 80 0.69 -15.34 -7.35
N LEU A 81 1.18 -14.62 -6.32
CA LEU A 81 2.57 -14.17 -6.25
C LEU A 81 3.53 -15.36 -6.20
N ASP A 82 3.24 -16.37 -5.37
CA ASP A 82 4.04 -17.60 -5.28
C ASP A 82 4.10 -18.33 -6.63
N GLY A 83 2.95 -18.49 -7.30
CA GLY A 83 2.89 -19.09 -8.63
C GLY A 83 3.63 -18.31 -9.73
N ARG A 84 3.96 -17.03 -9.49
CA ARG A 84 4.71 -16.16 -10.41
C ARG A 84 6.12 -15.81 -9.90
N ALA A 85 6.60 -16.46 -8.84
CA ALA A 85 7.86 -16.12 -8.16
C ALA A 85 9.05 -16.05 -9.12
N GLU A 86 9.18 -17.00 -10.06
CA GLU A 86 10.25 -17.02 -11.05
C GLU A 86 10.24 -15.77 -11.96
N GLN A 87 9.06 -15.31 -12.38
CA GLN A 87 8.93 -14.08 -13.16
C GLN A 87 9.43 -12.85 -12.39
N PHE A 88 9.07 -12.74 -11.11
CA PHE A 88 9.51 -11.64 -10.25
C PHE A 88 11.02 -11.70 -9.98
N GLU A 89 11.57 -12.90 -9.76
CA GLU A 89 13.02 -13.09 -9.62
C GLU A 89 13.76 -12.57 -10.86
N GLN A 90 13.31 -12.94 -12.06
CA GLN A 90 13.93 -12.49 -13.31
C GLN A 90 13.84 -10.96 -13.49
N GLU A 91 12.71 -10.33 -13.18
CA GLU A 91 12.57 -8.87 -13.24
C GLU A 91 13.51 -8.16 -12.24
N MET A 92 13.68 -8.70 -11.02
CA MET A 92 14.58 -8.14 -10.02
C MET A 92 16.04 -8.28 -10.45
N ILE A 93 16.42 -9.42 -11.02
CA ILE A 93 17.77 -9.65 -11.56
C ILE A 93 18.10 -8.65 -12.67
N LEU A 94 17.16 -8.37 -13.58
CA LEU A 94 17.34 -7.35 -14.61
C LEU A 94 17.61 -5.95 -14.04
N GLN A 95 17.06 -5.64 -12.88
CA GLN A 95 17.29 -4.39 -12.15
C GLN A 95 18.53 -4.42 -11.24
N GLY A 96 19.30 -5.50 -11.24
CA GLY A 96 20.57 -5.62 -10.51
C GLY A 96 20.49 -6.28 -9.14
N VAL A 97 19.34 -6.82 -8.76
CA VAL A 97 19.20 -7.58 -7.52
C VAL A 97 19.79 -8.98 -7.72
N SER A 98 20.53 -9.51 -6.76
CA SER A 98 21.03 -10.89 -6.85
C SER A 98 19.88 -11.90 -6.74
N SER A 99 19.98 -13.07 -7.38
CA SER A 99 18.97 -14.14 -7.30
C SER A 99 18.64 -14.53 -5.86
N VAL A 100 19.64 -14.63 -4.99
CA VAL A 100 19.45 -14.94 -3.57
C VAL A 100 18.63 -13.86 -2.86
N ALA A 101 18.93 -12.57 -3.11
CA ALA A 101 18.20 -11.46 -2.51
C ALA A 101 16.78 -11.37 -3.09
N ALA A 102 16.59 -11.58 -4.38
CA ALA A 102 15.27 -11.58 -5.02
C ALA A 102 14.36 -12.68 -4.45
N LYS A 103 14.85 -13.91 -4.32
CA LYS A 103 14.10 -15.02 -3.71
C LYS A 103 13.72 -14.72 -2.26
N LYS A 104 14.63 -14.14 -1.49
CA LYS A 104 14.37 -13.74 -0.10
C LYS A 104 13.30 -12.65 0.00
N ASP A 105 13.35 -11.66 -0.88
CA ASP A 105 12.38 -10.57 -0.93
C ASP A 105 10.97 -11.07 -1.31
N ILE A 106 10.88 -11.93 -2.32
CA ILE A 106 9.62 -12.56 -2.74
C ILE A 106 9.02 -13.40 -1.61
N ALA A 107 9.83 -14.25 -0.96
CA ALA A 107 9.39 -15.07 0.16
C ALA A 107 8.90 -14.21 1.32
N ALA A 108 9.60 -13.12 1.65
CA ALA A 108 9.19 -12.18 2.69
C ALA A 108 7.88 -11.46 2.34
N ALA A 109 7.67 -11.10 1.07
CA ALA A 109 6.40 -10.52 0.62
C ALA A 109 5.23 -11.49 0.77
N ILE A 110 5.42 -12.77 0.44
CA ILE A 110 4.42 -13.84 0.61
C ILE A 110 4.11 -14.04 2.09
N ASP A 111 5.13 -14.13 2.94
CA ASP A 111 4.97 -14.28 4.39
C ASP A 111 4.18 -13.12 5.01
N LEU A 112 4.45 -11.88 4.58
CA LEU A 112 3.70 -10.69 5.01
C LEU A 112 2.22 -10.79 4.61
N LEU A 113 1.92 -11.20 3.38
CA LEU A 113 0.55 -11.36 2.90
C LEU A 113 -0.22 -12.41 3.72
N VAL A 114 0.40 -13.57 3.95
CA VAL A 114 -0.19 -14.65 4.76
C VAL A 114 -0.36 -14.23 6.21
N HIS A 115 0.64 -13.54 6.79
CA HIS A 115 0.56 -13.01 8.15
C HIS A 115 -0.66 -12.09 8.31
N TYR A 116 -0.80 -11.09 7.45
CA TYR A 116 -1.90 -10.14 7.55
C TYR A 116 -3.25 -10.73 7.13
N ALA A 117 -3.28 -11.70 6.21
CA ALA A 117 -4.49 -12.49 5.95
C ALA A 117 -5.00 -13.15 7.23
N GLY A 118 -4.08 -13.74 8.01
CA GLY A 118 -4.40 -14.35 9.30
C GLY A 118 -4.83 -13.37 10.40
N TRP A 119 -4.55 -12.07 10.26
CA TRP A 119 -4.98 -11.04 11.22
C TRP A 119 -6.33 -10.41 10.90
N SER A 120 -6.87 -10.63 9.73
CA SER A 120 -8.09 -9.97 9.25
C SER A 120 -9.30 -10.18 10.16
N ASP A 121 -9.44 -11.35 10.75
CA ASP A 121 -10.54 -11.73 11.66
C ASP A 121 -10.18 -11.65 13.16
N LYS A 122 -8.94 -11.31 13.49
CA LYS A 122 -8.45 -11.33 14.88
C LYS A 122 -8.22 -9.95 15.47
N TYR A 123 -7.79 -8.96 14.67
CA TYR A 123 -7.35 -7.67 15.20
C TYR A 123 -8.44 -6.95 15.99
N GLN A 124 -9.69 -6.98 15.52
CA GLN A 124 -10.80 -6.34 16.23
C GLN A 124 -11.08 -7.01 17.58
N GLN A 125 -10.94 -8.34 17.68
CA GLN A 125 -11.14 -9.06 18.95
C GLN A 125 -10.11 -8.68 20.00
N LEU A 126 -8.87 -8.38 19.59
CA LEU A 126 -7.77 -8.03 20.48
C LEU A 126 -7.75 -6.55 20.86
N PHE A 127 -8.18 -5.68 19.96
CA PHE A 127 -8.03 -4.23 20.13
C PHE A 127 -9.35 -3.52 20.44
N SER A 128 -10.48 -4.23 20.45
CA SER A 128 -11.73 -3.71 21.01
C SER A 128 -11.76 -3.85 22.51
N THR A 129 -12.42 -2.93 23.17
CA THR A 129 -12.49 -2.91 24.65
C THR A 129 -13.92 -2.71 25.13
N VAL A 130 -14.26 -3.32 26.26
CA VAL A 130 -15.41 -2.94 27.07
C VAL A 130 -14.91 -1.99 28.14
N ASN A 131 -15.51 -0.81 28.23
CA ASN A 131 -15.06 0.25 29.12
C ASN A 131 -15.94 0.31 30.38
N PRO A 132 -15.37 0.31 31.60
CA PRO A 132 -16.13 0.47 32.81
C PRO A 132 -16.65 1.92 32.92
N VAL A 133 -17.96 2.05 33.20
CA VAL A 133 -18.61 3.36 33.38
C VAL A 133 -19.52 3.33 34.61
N SER A 134 -19.67 4.45 35.30
CA SER A 134 -20.46 4.59 36.54
C SER A 134 -21.95 4.92 36.27
N SER A 135 -22.44 4.72 35.06
CA SER A 135 -23.80 5.00 34.65
C SER A 135 -24.47 3.76 34.02
N PRO A 136 -25.80 3.69 33.88
CA PRO A 136 -26.50 2.53 33.31
C PRO A 136 -26.31 2.44 31.80
N HIS A 137 -25.05 2.28 31.35
CA HIS A 137 -24.69 2.12 29.96
C HIS A 137 -23.73 0.95 29.78
N PHE A 138 -23.90 0.22 28.70
CA PHE A 138 -22.85 -0.65 28.15
C PHE A 138 -21.97 0.20 27.23
N ASN A 139 -20.73 0.40 27.62
CA ASN A 139 -19.77 1.19 26.85
C ASN A 139 -18.72 0.29 26.24
N PHE A 140 -18.46 0.44 24.95
CA PHE A 140 -17.44 -0.32 24.25
C PHE A 140 -16.77 0.53 23.17
N SER A 141 -15.52 0.20 22.87
CA SER A 141 -14.71 0.85 21.83
C SER A 141 -14.26 -0.18 20.81
N VAL A 142 -14.35 0.17 19.53
CA VAL A 142 -13.90 -0.66 18.41
C VAL A 142 -13.04 0.15 17.45
N PRO A 143 -11.98 -0.46 16.84
CA PRO A 143 -11.23 0.18 15.78
C PRO A 143 -12.04 0.19 14.48
N GLU A 144 -12.11 1.36 13.84
CA GLU A 144 -12.72 1.57 12.51
C GLU A 144 -11.68 2.14 11.54
N PRO A 145 -11.75 1.86 10.22
CA PRO A 145 -10.79 2.37 9.25
C PRO A 145 -10.82 3.90 9.16
N SER A 146 -9.65 4.53 9.11
CA SER A 146 -9.51 5.98 8.92
C SER A 146 -9.99 6.44 7.53
N GLY A 147 -9.89 5.59 6.50
CA GLY A 147 -10.37 5.87 5.14
C GLY A 147 -9.32 5.67 4.05
N VAL A 148 -8.84 6.76 3.45
CA VAL A 148 -7.80 6.71 2.40
C VAL A 148 -6.43 6.92 3.02
N VAL A 149 -5.53 5.97 2.82
CA VAL A 149 -4.13 6.03 3.27
C VAL A 149 -3.22 6.25 2.06
N ALA A 150 -2.46 7.35 2.08
CA ALA A 150 -1.35 7.52 1.15
C ALA A 150 -0.11 6.86 1.74
N ALA A 151 0.53 5.98 1.01
CA ALA A 151 1.72 5.27 1.46
C ALA A 151 2.92 5.53 0.55
N VAL A 152 4.11 5.61 1.13
CA VAL A 152 5.37 5.73 0.40
C VAL A 152 6.22 4.54 0.81
N SER A 153 6.40 3.60 -0.12
CA SER A 153 7.19 2.38 0.12
C SER A 153 8.67 2.70 0.32
N PRO A 154 9.45 1.78 0.90
CA PRO A 154 10.92 1.91 0.97
C PRO A 154 11.54 2.25 -0.38
N SER A 155 12.63 3.02 -0.35
CA SER A 155 13.28 3.55 -1.55
C SER A 155 14.08 2.51 -2.35
N ASP A 156 14.33 1.33 -1.77
CA ASP A 156 14.98 0.20 -2.45
C ASP A 156 14.10 -0.45 -3.52
N GLY A 157 12.78 -0.18 -3.48
CA GLY A 157 11.80 -0.75 -4.40
C GLY A 157 11.56 -2.24 -4.20
N SER A 158 11.88 -2.79 -3.00
CA SER A 158 11.63 -4.18 -2.65
C SER A 158 10.14 -4.52 -2.66
N LEU A 159 9.82 -5.75 -3.05
CA LEU A 159 8.45 -6.24 -3.07
C LEU A 159 7.92 -6.41 -1.63
N ALA A 160 8.75 -6.92 -0.72
CA ALA A 160 8.42 -6.97 0.70
C ALA A 160 8.17 -5.59 1.29
N GLY A 161 8.93 -4.57 0.86
CA GLY A 161 8.70 -3.17 1.24
C GLY A 161 7.34 -2.66 0.78
N LEU A 162 6.96 -2.92 -0.46
CA LEU A 162 5.64 -2.57 -1.00
C LEU A 162 4.51 -3.26 -0.21
N VAL A 163 4.63 -4.57 0.02
CA VAL A 163 3.62 -5.36 0.73
C VAL A 163 3.53 -4.93 2.19
N SER A 164 4.65 -4.60 2.84
CA SER A 164 4.70 -4.20 4.25
C SER A 164 3.92 -2.91 4.54
N VAL A 165 3.84 -1.99 3.57
CA VAL A 165 3.03 -0.75 3.72
C VAL A 165 1.58 -0.94 3.23
N MET A 166 1.32 -1.96 2.42
CA MET A 166 0.01 -2.24 1.83
C MET A 166 -0.87 -3.11 2.74
N ALA A 167 -0.34 -4.25 3.19
CA ALA A 167 -1.14 -5.29 3.82
C ALA A 167 -1.82 -4.86 5.14
N PRO A 168 -1.14 -4.19 6.11
CA PRO A 168 -1.79 -3.73 7.34
C PRO A 168 -2.89 -2.69 7.09
N VAL A 169 -2.71 -1.83 6.09
CA VAL A 169 -3.71 -0.84 5.68
C VAL A 169 -4.99 -1.51 5.19
N LEU A 170 -4.84 -2.55 4.35
CA LEU A 170 -5.96 -3.28 3.76
C LEU A 170 -6.74 -4.08 4.79
N VAL A 171 -6.06 -4.80 5.68
CA VAL A 171 -6.69 -5.58 6.76
C VAL A 171 -7.58 -4.69 7.60
N GLY A 172 -7.10 -3.51 7.94
CA GLY A 172 -7.86 -2.51 8.69
C GLY A 172 -9.08 -1.93 7.96
N GLY A 173 -9.33 -2.31 6.70
CA GLY A 173 -10.47 -1.81 5.92
C GLY A 173 -10.23 -0.48 5.23
N ASN A 174 -9.00 0.03 5.20
CA ASN A 174 -8.62 1.24 4.50
C ASN A 174 -8.34 0.96 3.03
N THR A 175 -8.47 1.97 2.18
CA THR A 175 -7.96 1.98 0.81
C THR A 175 -6.62 2.68 0.74
N THR A 176 -5.79 2.39 -0.28
CA THR A 176 -4.45 2.96 -0.34
C THR A 176 -4.05 3.45 -1.72
N VAL A 177 -3.24 4.52 -1.71
CA VAL A 177 -2.48 5.01 -2.87
C VAL A 177 -1.00 4.94 -2.49
N ILE A 178 -0.25 4.08 -3.17
CA ILE A 178 1.14 3.80 -2.84
C ILE A 178 2.07 4.42 -3.87
N LEU A 179 3.03 5.22 -3.43
CA LEU A 179 4.15 5.67 -4.25
C LEU A 179 5.31 4.68 -4.13
N VAL A 180 5.74 4.19 -5.27
CA VAL A 180 6.91 3.31 -5.40
C VAL A 180 8.03 4.06 -6.10
N SER A 181 9.23 3.95 -5.56
CA SER A 181 10.49 4.44 -6.12
C SER A 181 11.52 3.30 -6.15
N GLY A 182 12.73 3.55 -6.61
CA GLY A 182 13.79 2.54 -6.67
C GLY A 182 13.61 1.56 -7.82
N ASN A 183 13.39 0.28 -7.56
CA ASN A 183 13.22 -0.79 -8.54
C ASN A 183 11.72 -1.01 -8.89
N PRO A 184 11.11 -0.19 -9.74
CA PRO A 184 9.67 -0.10 -9.85
C PRO A 184 9.03 -1.19 -10.70
N LEU A 185 9.81 -2.00 -11.44
CA LEU A 185 9.24 -2.97 -12.39
C LEU A 185 8.42 -4.04 -11.65
N SER A 186 8.98 -4.59 -10.58
CA SER A 186 8.31 -5.60 -9.75
C SER A 186 7.01 -5.07 -9.13
N ALA A 187 6.94 -3.79 -8.75
CA ALA A 187 5.73 -3.19 -8.22
C ALA A 187 4.59 -3.14 -9.26
N ILE A 188 4.90 -2.84 -10.53
CA ILE A 188 3.89 -2.83 -11.60
C ILE A 188 3.52 -4.26 -12.02
N SER A 189 4.44 -5.21 -11.98
CA SER A 189 4.11 -6.62 -12.18
C SER A 189 3.26 -7.16 -11.03
N PHE A 190 3.50 -6.70 -9.81
CA PHE A 190 2.64 -7.01 -8.65
C PHE A 190 1.23 -6.41 -8.80
N ALA A 191 1.08 -5.24 -9.43
CA ALA A 191 -0.25 -4.72 -9.77
C ALA A 191 -1.06 -5.65 -10.70
N GLU A 192 -0.40 -6.46 -11.54
CA GLU A 192 -1.08 -7.49 -12.34
C GLU A 192 -1.58 -8.65 -11.46
N VAL A 193 -0.82 -9.00 -10.42
CA VAL A 193 -1.27 -9.96 -9.40
C VAL A 193 -2.53 -9.42 -8.71
N LEU A 194 -2.50 -8.16 -8.26
CA LEU A 194 -3.65 -7.51 -7.63
C LEU A 194 -4.89 -7.49 -8.53
N ALA A 195 -4.71 -7.21 -9.83
CA ALA A 195 -5.79 -7.17 -10.81
C ALA A 195 -6.45 -8.53 -11.05
N THR A 196 -5.75 -9.63 -10.74
CA THR A 196 -6.25 -11.02 -10.91
C THR A 196 -6.60 -11.71 -9.60
N ALA A 197 -6.43 -11.03 -8.48
CA ALA A 197 -6.66 -11.56 -7.12
C ALA A 197 -7.99 -11.08 -6.51
N ASP A 198 -8.97 -10.72 -7.33
CA ASP A 198 -10.30 -10.24 -6.92
C ASP A 198 -10.28 -8.98 -6.03
N VAL A 199 -9.18 -8.21 -6.06
CA VAL A 199 -9.10 -6.94 -5.36
C VAL A 199 -10.10 -5.95 -5.96
N PRO A 200 -11.04 -5.39 -5.18
CA PRO A 200 -12.01 -4.45 -5.73
C PRO A 200 -11.33 -3.19 -6.29
N ALA A 201 -11.83 -2.72 -7.42
CA ALA A 201 -11.26 -1.57 -8.13
C ALA A 201 -11.17 -0.34 -7.22
N GLY A 202 -9.99 0.25 -7.10
CA GLY A 202 -9.70 1.44 -6.29
C GLY A 202 -9.28 1.17 -4.85
N VAL A 203 -9.40 -0.06 -4.34
CA VAL A 203 -8.91 -0.42 -3.00
C VAL A 203 -7.40 -0.23 -2.90
N ILE A 204 -6.68 -0.62 -3.94
CA ILE A 204 -5.22 -0.45 -4.06
C ILE A 204 -4.94 0.33 -5.33
N ASN A 205 -4.07 1.34 -5.23
CA ASN A 205 -3.57 2.11 -6.36
C ASN A 205 -2.05 2.24 -6.22
N ILE A 206 -1.30 2.01 -7.30
CA ILE A 206 0.17 2.05 -7.29
C ILE A 206 0.64 3.08 -8.32
N LEU A 207 1.42 4.03 -7.85
CA LEU A 207 2.04 5.09 -8.63
C LEU A 207 3.56 4.92 -8.62
N THR A 208 4.17 5.08 -9.77
CA THR A 208 5.62 5.22 -9.92
C THR A 208 5.97 6.68 -10.14
N GLY A 209 6.94 7.23 -9.41
CA GLY A 209 7.25 8.66 -9.51
C GLY A 209 8.39 9.12 -8.61
N GLN A 210 8.56 10.42 -8.56
CA GLN A 210 9.62 11.09 -7.79
C GLN A 210 9.08 11.45 -6.39
N ARG A 211 9.78 11.00 -5.35
CA ARG A 211 9.40 11.25 -3.94
C ARG A 211 9.35 12.73 -3.62
N ASN A 212 10.34 13.50 -4.06
CA ASN A 212 10.43 14.95 -3.82
C ASN A 212 9.26 15.74 -4.46
N GLU A 213 8.62 15.24 -5.50
CA GLU A 213 7.44 15.85 -6.12
C GLU A 213 6.14 15.42 -5.44
N LEU A 214 6.02 14.16 -5.07
CA LEU A 214 4.75 13.58 -4.66
C LEU A 214 4.56 13.52 -3.14
N VAL A 215 5.61 13.33 -2.33
CA VAL A 215 5.47 13.23 -0.87
C VAL A 215 4.82 14.49 -0.25
N PRO A 216 5.20 15.72 -0.62
CA PRO A 216 4.53 16.91 -0.09
C PRO A 216 3.03 16.95 -0.46
N VAL A 217 2.69 16.45 -1.65
CA VAL A 217 1.29 16.44 -2.12
C VAL A 217 0.49 15.35 -1.44
N PHE A 218 1.08 14.17 -1.20
CA PHE A 218 0.48 13.09 -0.40
C PHE A 218 0.14 13.60 1.01
N ALA A 219 1.09 14.32 1.61
CA ALA A 219 0.95 14.85 2.95
C ALA A 219 -0.15 15.93 3.06
N ARG A 220 -0.23 16.90 2.13
CA ARG A 220 -1.20 18.02 2.23
C ARG A 220 -2.58 17.72 1.64
N HIS A 221 -2.78 16.58 0.93
CA HIS A 221 -4.05 16.33 0.26
C HIS A 221 -5.19 16.15 1.26
N MET A 222 -6.22 17.00 1.19
CA MET A 222 -7.30 17.07 2.20
C MET A 222 -8.13 15.79 2.30
N ASP A 223 -8.29 15.05 1.20
CA ASP A 223 -9.06 13.79 1.17
C ASP A 223 -8.20 12.53 1.43
N VAL A 224 -6.98 12.71 1.95
CA VAL A 224 -6.14 11.64 2.50
C VAL A 224 -6.25 11.69 4.02
N ASN A 225 -6.64 10.58 4.66
CA ASN A 225 -6.87 10.50 6.09
C ASN A 225 -5.61 10.16 6.90
N ALA A 226 -4.69 9.41 6.28
CA ALA A 226 -3.42 9.06 6.91
C ALA A 226 -2.29 9.01 5.89
N LEU A 227 -1.07 9.29 6.35
CA LEU A 227 0.17 9.14 5.59
C LEU A 227 1.05 8.07 6.23
N PHE A 228 1.47 7.09 5.44
CA PHE A 228 2.45 6.08 5.82
C PHE A 228 3.75 6.33 5.04
N LEU A 229 4.80 6.79 5.70
CA LEU A 229 6.05 7.19 5.05
C LEU A 229 7.23 6.35 5.54
N CYS A 230 7.79 5.52 4.64
CA CYS A 230 9.07 4.88 4.85
C CYS A 230 10.19 5.79 4.34
N SER A 231 10.99 6.36 5.25
CA SER A 231 12.07 7.27 4.89
C SER A 231 13.08 7.43 6.02
N ASN A 232 14.37 7.47 5.70
CA ASN A 232 15.44 7.89 6.61
C ASN A 232 15.85 9.37 6.39
N ASN A 233 15.26 10.03 5.40
CA ASN A 233 15.57 11.43 5.07
C ASN A 233 14.80 12.37 6.01
N ALA A 234 15.53 13.02 6.94
CA ALA A 234 14.96 13.95 7.92
C ALA A 234 14.24 15.14 7.27
N LYS A 235 14.70 15.64 6.12
CA LYS A 235 14.03 16.72 5.39
C LYS A 235 12.69 16.27 4.82
N GLU A 236 12.64 15.08 4.23
CA GLU A 236 11.41 14.50 3.70
C GLU A 236 10.39 14.26 4.80
N ARG A 237 10.81 13.69 5.95
CA ARG A 237 9.96 13.49 7.13
C ARG A 237 9.39 14.82 7.63
N LYS A 238 10.23 15.83 7.81
CA LYS A 238 9.82 17.17 8.25
C LYS A 238 8.81 17.81 7.30
N ILE A 239 9.03 17.71 5.99
CA ILE A 239 8.08 18.21 4.97
C ILE A 239 6.75 17.49 5.10
N ALA A 240 6.76 16.14 5.22
CA ALA A 240 5.55 15.35 5.35
C ALA A 240 4.74 15.73 6.60
N GLU A 241 5.39 15.92 7.74
CA GLU A 241 4.75 16.35 8.99
C GLU A 241 4.15 17.75 8.89
N LEU A 242 4.91 18.72 8.34
CA LEU A 242 4.43 20.09 8.18
C LEU A 242 3.24 20.21 7.23
N GLU A 243 3.29 19.53 6.09
CA GLU A 243 2.20 19.53 5.10
C GLU A 243 0.95 18.80 5.60
N ALA A 244 1.10 17.84 6.54
CA ALA A 244 -0.01 17.09 7.11
C ALA A 244 -0.84 17.90 8.13
N VAL A 245 -0.31 19.02 8.64
CA VAL A 245 -0.99 19.85 9.66
C VAL A 245 -2.33 20.41 9.16
N GLU A 246 -2.44 20.71 7.87
CA GLU A 246 -3.61 21.37 7.28
C GLU A 246 -4.94 20.64 7.54
N ASN A 247 -4.93 19.31 7.68
CA ASN A 247 -6.12 18.51 7.96
C ASN A 247 -5.96 17.55 9.15
N LEU A 248 -4.93 17.76 9.99
CA LEU A 248 -4.67 16.95 11.20
C LEU A 248 -4.59 15.45 10.91
N LYS A 249 -4.14 15.07 9.70
CA LYS A 249 -4.05 13.65 9.34
C LYS A 249 -3.01 12.92 10.18
N ARG A 250 -3.25 11.65 10.37
CA ARG A 250 -2.31 10.75 11.03
C ARG A 250 -1.07 10.54 10.15
N VAL A 251 0.12 10.70 10.72
CA VAL A 251 1.39 10.48 10.04
C VAL A 251 2.15 9.37 10.77
N THR A 252 2.35 8.25 10.08
CA THR A 252 3.15 7.13 10.56
C THR A 252 4.48 7.14 9.82
N LEU A 253 5.58 7.35 10.56
CA LEU A 253 6.93 7.37 10.00
C LEU A 253 7.65 6.06 10.34
N GLN A 254 8.20 5.40 9.32
CA GLN A 254 8.97 4.17 9.46
C GLN A 254 10.37 4.35 8.86
N PRO A 255 11.35 3.51 9.25
CA PRO A 255 12.63 3.44 8.57
C PRO A 255 12.47 3.16 7.07
N ASP A 256 13.46 3.53 6.28
CA ASP A 256 13.52 3.23 4.83
C ASP A 256 13.92 1.77 4.58
N ALA A 257 13.07 0.86 5.03
CA ALA A 257 13.22 -0.59 4.96
C ALA A 257 11.85 -1.26 5.03
N PRO A 258 11.70 -2.53 4.64
CA PRO A 258 10.47 -3.29 4.85
C PRO A 258 10.07 -3.27 6.32
N VAL A 259 8.79 -2.98 6.57
CA VAL A 259 8.28 -2.85 7.93
C VAL A 259 8.07 -4.23 8.56
N VAL A 260 8.49 -4.40 9.80
CA VAL A 260 8.38 -5.68 10.52
C VAL A 260 6.91 -6.05 10.76
N GLN A 261 6.60 -7.33 10.65
CA GLN A 261 5.26 -7.87 10.93
C GLN A 261 4.80 -7.50 12.34
N SER A 262 3.66 -6.81 12.42
CA SER A 262 3.05 -6.45 13.70
C SER A 262 1.57 -6.15 13.53
N PRO A 263 0.69 -6.69 14.39
CA PRO A 263 -0.72 -6.33 14.37
C PRO A 263 -0.96 -4.88 14.77
N TYR A 264 -0.06 -4.24 15.52
CA TYR A 264 -0.16 -2.83 15.88
C TYR A 264 -0.10 -1.89 14.66
N GLN A 265 0.55 -2.30 13.57
CA GLN A 265 0.54 -1.53 12.33
C GLN A 265 -0.85 -1.41 11.70
N ILE A 266 -1.76 -2.34 11.98
CA ILE A 266 -3.16 -2.22 11.56
C ILE A 266 -3.79 -1.04 12.29
N LEU A 267 -3.50 -0.86 13.59
CA LEU A 267 -4.04 0.22 14.41
C LEU A 267 -3.51 1.61 14.03
N ASP A 268 -2.34 1.68 13.41
CA ASP A 268 -1.78 2.96 12.94
C ASP A 268 -2.73 3.69 11.97
N PHE A 269 -3.66 2.96 11.36
CA PHE A 269 -4.63 3.47 10.38
C PHE A 269 -6.07 3.24 10.81
N GLN A 270 -6.32 3.16 12.13
CA GLN A 270 -7.66 3.02 12.70
C GLN A 270 -8.03 4.21 13.55
N GLU A 271 -9.30 4.56 13.54
CA GLU A 271 -9.92 5.45 14.53
C GLU A 271 -10.65 4.59 15.57
N ILE A 272 -10.57 5.00 16.83
CA ILE A 272 -11.28 4.28 17.90
C ILE A 272 -12.65 4.92 18.09
N LYS A 273 -13.69 4.16 17.77
CA LYS A 273 -15.07 4.58 17.96
C LYS A 273 -15.63 3.99 19.26
N THR A 274 -16.03 4.88 20.15
CA THR A 274 -16.66 4.51 21.43
C THR A 274 -18.17 4.65 21.37
N THR A 275 -18.87 3.59 21.71
CA THR A 275 -20.34 3.55 21.70
C THR A 275 -20.86 3.46 23.13
N TRP A 276 -21.86 4.30 23.44
CA TRP A 276 -22.63 4.30 24.69
C TRP A 276 -24.01 3.73 24.42
N HIS A 277 -24.26 2.52 24.87
CA HIS A 277 -25.55 1.84 24.71
C HIS A 277 -26.30 1.86 26.03
N PRO A 278 -27.46 2.56 26.14
CA PRO A 278 -28.20 2.60 27.40
C PRO A 278 -28.69 1.19 27.76
N LEU A 279 -28.44 0.79 29.00
CA LEU A 279 -29.05 -0.41 29.57
C LEU A 279 -30.46 -0.01 30.04
N GLY A 280 -31.49 -0.69 29.55
CA GLY A 280 -32.85 -0.48 30.02
C GLY A 280 -32.92 -0.69 31.54
N LEU A 281 -33.64 0.20 32.24
CA LEU A 281 -33.97 0.03 33.65
C LEU A 281 -35.07 -1.02 33.81
#